data_4dcadc2c0443c1fb54aadfffbf0b3ed7
#
_entry.id   4dcadc2c0443c1fb54aadfffbf0b3ed7
#
_cell.length_a   1.000
_cell.length_b   1.000
_cell.length_c   1.000
_cell.angle_alpha   90.00
_cell.angle_beta   90.00
_cell.angle_gamma   90.00
#
_symmetry.space_group_name_H-M   'P 1'
#
loop_
_entity.id
_entity.type
_entity.pdbx_description
1 polymer ?
#
loop_
_entity_poly.entity_id
_entity_poly.type
_entity_poly.pdbx_seq_one_letter_code
_entity_poly.pdbx_strand_id
1 'polypeptide(L)'
;MRKLRAGIVGCSGIANDKHLPAIQRNGNFEITAFCDLFEERAQTAKETYGTPDARVYTDYRELLKEDLDVVYVLTPNSTHAEVSIAAMESGKHVMCEKPMAKTYAEAKAMVDVAHRTGKVLNIGYQCRYRADAQYLKQA
;
A
#
# COMPACT_ATOMS: atom_id res chain seq x y z
N MET A 1 -2.88 15.41 -16.50
CA MET A 1 -2.18 14.18 -16.09
C MET A 1 -3.21 13.19 -15.53
N ARG A 2 -3.15 11.92 -15.92
CA ARG A 2 -4.08 10.92 -15.36
C ARG A 2 -3.75 10.67 -13.89
N LYS A 3 -4.76 10.34 -13.11
CA LYS A 3 -4.56 9.87 -11.74
C LYS A 3 -3.89 8.49 -11.74
N LEU A 4 -3.10 8.21 -10.72
CA LEU A 4 -2.53 6.90 -10.48
C LEU A 4 -3.60 5.97 -9.89
N ARG A 5 -3.71 4.75 -10.42
CA ARG A 5 -4.63 3.73 -9.91
C ARG A 5 -4.01 3.02 -8.74
N ALA A 6 -4.68 3.09 -7.60
CA ALA A 6 -4.24 2.47 -6.36
C ALA A 6 -5.09 1.26 -6.00
N GLY A 7 -4.44 0.19 -5.56
CA GLY A 7 -5.06 -0.95 -4.90
C GLY A 7 -4.71 -0.95 -3.41
N ILE A 8 -5.69 -1.27 -2.59
CA ILE A 8 -5.54 -1.32 -1.13
C ILE A 8 -5.60 -2.77 -0.67
N VAL A 9 -4.56 -3.25 -0.03
CA VAL A 9 -4.52 -4.57 0.61
C VAL A 9 -4.44 -4.38 2.12
N GLY A 10 -5.54 -4.71 2.81
CA GLY A 10 -5.78 -4.43 4.21
C GLY A 10 -6.63 -3.18 4.41
N CYS A 11 -7.89 -3.36 4.80
CA CYS A 11 -8.90 -2.29 4.94
C CYS A 11 -9.36 -2.12 6.40
N SER A 12 -8.44 -2.31 7.36
CA SER A 12 -8.71 -2.14 8.79
C SER A 12 -8.37 -0.73 9.30
N GLY A 13 -8.20 -0.56 10.60
CA GLY A 13 -8.04 0.74 11.26
C GLY A 13 -7.03 1.67 10.61
N ILE A 14 -5.78 1.22 10.39
CA ILE A 14 -4.74 2.10 9.82
C ILE A 14 -5.10 2.58 8.41
N ALA A 15 -5.77 1.77 7.61
CA ALA A 15 -6.26 2.16 6.30
C ALA A 15 -7.29 3.30 6.42
N ASN A 16 -8.34 3.08 7.21
CA ASN A 16 -9.46 3.99 7.34
C ASN A 16 -9.10 5.28 8.09
N ASP A 17 -8.24 5.21 9.11
CA ASP A 17 -7.89 6.36 9.95
C ASP A 17 -6.82 7.26 9.31
N LYS A 18 -5.96 6.71 8.47
CA LYS A 18 -4.76 7.42 7.96
C LYS A 18 -4.67 7.44 6.44
N HIS A 19 -4.54 6.26 5.82
CA HIS A 19 -4.17 6.16 4.40
C HIS A 19 -5.28 6.58 3.45
N LEU A 20 -6.48 6.04 3.59
CA LEU A 20 -7.58 6.32 2.68
C LEU A 20 -7.98 7.79 2.66
N PRO A 21 -8.14 8.46 3.83
CA PRO A 21 -8.36 9.91 3.85
C PRO A 21 -7.21 10.72 3.25
N ALA A 22 -5.96 10.29 3.46
CA ALA A 22 -4.79 10.98 2.91
C ALA A 22 -4.72 10.86 1.37
N ILE A 23 -4.98 9.67 0.84
CA ILE A 23 -5.03 9.42 -0.60
C ILE A 23 -6.12 10.29 -1.24
N GLN A 24 -7.31 10.34 -0.63
CA GLN A 24 -8.42 11.14 -1.12
C GLN A 24 -8.08 12.65 -1.15
N ARG A 25 -7.47 13.17 -0.08
CA ARG A 25 -7.04 14.58 -0.02
C ARG A 25 -5.93 14.92 -1.01
N ASN A 26 -5.05 13.98 -1.32
CA ASN A 26 -3.95 14.20 -2.26
C ASN A 26 -4.44 14.50 -3.68
N GLY A 27 -5.52 13.86 -4.12
CA GLY A 27 -6.16 14.12 -5.41
C GLY A 27 -5.43 13.55 -6.64
N ASN A 28 -4.22 13.03 -6.50
CA ASN A 28 -3.43 12.45 -7.61
C ASN A 28 -3.68 10.95 -7.81
N PHE A 29 -4.46 10.35 -6.93
CA PHE A 29 -4.78 8.93 -6.96
C PHE A 29 -6.29 8.70 -7.11
N GLU A 30 -6.63 7.56 -7.66
CA GLU A 30 -7.97 6.97 -7.60
C GLU A 30 -7.84 5.54 -7.09
N ILE A 31 -8.73 5.13 -6.19
CA ILE A 31 -8.68 3.80 -5.61
C ILE A 31 -9.67 2.91 -6.37
N THR A 32 -9.13 1.96 -7.12
CA THR A 32 -9.91 1.13 -8.04
C THR A 32 -10.04 -0.33 -7.58
N ALA A 33 -9.31 -0.73 -6.55
CA ALA A 33 -9.38 -2.08 -6.01
C ALA A 33 -9.12 -2.11 -4.50
N PHE A 34 -9.87 -2.93 -3.79
CA PHE A 34 -9.77 -3.12 -2.35
C PHE A 34 -9.71 -4.61 -2.03
N CYS A 35 -8.87 -5.00 -1.07
CA CYS A 35 -8.74 -6.37 -0.61
C CYS A 35 -8.63 -6.43 0.91
N ASP A 36 -9.40 -7.31 1.51
CA ASP A 36 -9.29 -7.69 2.92
C ASP A 36 -9.78 -9.13 3.07
N LEU A 37 -9.23 -9.88 4.02
CA LEU A 37 -9.71 -11.24 4.33
C LEU A 37 -11.18 -11.23 4.75
N PHE A 38 -11.64 -10.12 5.34
CA PHE A 38 -13.04 -9.87 5.66
C PHE A 38 -13.64 -8.97 4.58
N GLU A 39 -14.39 -9.55 3.68
CA GLU A 39 -14.96 -8.87 2.52
C GLU A 39 -15.73 -7.59 2.88
N GLU A 40 -16.43 -7.61 4.02
CA GLU A 40 -17.20 -6.46 4.53
C GLU A 40 -16.33 -5.22 4.75
N ARG A 41 -15.07 -5.41 5.21
CA ARG A 41 -14.13 -4.29 5.40
C ARG A 41 -13.73 -3.66 4.08
N ALA A 42 -13.42 -4.49 3.09
CA ALA A 42 -13.08 -4.03 1.75
C ALA A 42 -14.28 -3.34 1.08
N GLN A 43 -15.48 -3.87 1.26
CA GLN A 43 -16.71 -3.29 0.72
C GLN A 43 -16.99 -1.91 1.34
N THR A 44 -16.91 -1.79 2.66
CA THR A 44 -17.09 -0.50 3.37
C THR A 44 -16.07 0.55 2.92
N ALA A 45 -14.81 0.15 2.78
CA ALA A 45 -13.76 1.05 2.28
C ALA A 45 -14.02 1.51 0.84
N LYS A 46 -14.46 0.60 -0.03
CA LYS A 46 -14.86 0.90 -1.41
C LYS A 46 -15.99 1.93 -1.45
N GLU A 47 -17.03 1.73 -0.67
CA GLU A 47 -18.21 2.63 -0.66
C GLU A 47 -17.85 4.06 -0.28
N THR A 48 -16.87 4.23 0.61
CA THR A 48 -16.42 5.55 1.09
C THR A 48 -15.38 6.19 0.18
N TYR A 49 -14.42 5.41 -0.34
CA TYR A 49 -13.20 5.94 -0.97
C TYR A 49 -12.96 5.47 -2.40
N GLY A 50 -13.68 4.45 -2.87
CA GLY A 50 -13.46 3.86 -4.17
C GLY A 50 -14.08 4.65 -5.32
N THR A 51 -13.58 4.40 -6.52
CA THR A 51 -14.30 4.80 -7.74
C THR A 51 -15.59 4.00 -7.88
N PRO A 52 -16.58 4.47 -8.66
CA PRO A 52 -17.85 3.75 -8.83
C PRO A 52 -17.70 2.32 -9.36
N ASP A 53 -16.66 2.08 -10.16
CA ASP A 53 -16.33 0.78 -10.76
C ASP A 53 -15.27 0.00 -9.97
N ALA A 54 -14.86 0.49 -8.80
CA ALA A 54 -13.88 -0.19 -7.96
C ALA A 54 -14.32 -1.62 -7.59
N ARG A 55 -13.36 -2.52 -7.50
CA ARG A 55 -13.61 -3.94 -7.21
C ARG A 55 -13.13 -4.33 -5.82
N VAL A 56 -13.75 -5.38 -5.28
CA VAL A 56 -13.45 -5.93 -3.96
C VAL A 56 -12.96 -7.37 -4.11
N TYR A 57 -11.92 -7.72 -3.34
CA TYR A 57 -11.28 -9.02 -3.32
C TYR A 57 -11.05 -9.50 -1.88
N THR A 58 -11.02 -10.80 -1.68
CA THR A 58 -10.59 -11.44 -0.42
C THR A 58 -9.20 -12.09 -0.54
N ASP A 59 -8.68 -12.22 -1.75
CA ASP A 59 -7.31 -12.67 -2.03
C ASP A 59 -6.56 -11.55 -2.77
N TYR A 60 -5.45 -11.10 -2.20
CA TYR A 60 -4.63 -10.04 -2.82
C TYR A 60 -4.05 -10.45 -4.17
N ARG A 61 -3.87 -11.75 -4.42
CA ARG A 61 -3.37 -12.25 -5.71
C ARG A 61 -4.33 -11.93 -6.84
N GLU A 62 -5.63 -11.98 -6.56
CA GLU A 62 -6.66 -11.58 -7.52
C GLU A 62 -6.65 -10.06 -7.75
N LEU A 63 -6.50 -9.27 -6.69
CA LEU A 63 -6.34 -7.81 -6.81
C LEU A 63 -5.13 -7.45 -7.68
N LEU A 64 -4.02 -8.19 -7.56
CA LEU A 64 -2.81 -7.92 -8.34
C LEU A 64 -2.96 -8.17 -9.85
N LYS A 65 -4.01 -8.82 -10.30
CA LYS A 65 -4.34 -8.95 -11.74
C LYS A 65 -4.95 -7.68 -12.34
N GLU A 66 -5.39 -6.75 -11.50
CA GLU A 66 -5.94 -5.46 -11.95
C GLU A 66 -4.84 -4.55 -12.52
N ASP A 67 -5.27 -3.62 -13.39
CA ASP A 67 -4.40 -2.58 -13.93
C ASP A 67 -4.20 -1.47 -12.89
N LEU A 68 -3.19 -1.67 -12.04
CA LEU A 68 -2.82 -0.78 -10.93
C LEU A 68 -1.42 -0.21 -11.14
N ASP A 69 -1.23 1.04 -10.75
CA ASP A 69 0.08 1.69 -10.70
C ASP A 69 0.78 1.42 -9.36
N VAL A 70 0.03 1.42 -8.27
CA VAL A 70 0.55 1.29 -6.90
C VAL A 70 -0.34 0.43 -6.04
N VAL A 71 0.27 -0.33 -5.14
CA VAL A 71 -0.41 -1.12 -4.11
C VAL A 71 -0.02 -0.61 -2.73
N TYR A 72 -1.01 -0.30 -1.91
CA TYR A 72 -0.84 0.02 -0.50
C TYR A 72 -0.97 -1.27 0.31
N VAL A 73 0.11 -1.66 0.97
CA VAL A 73 0.18 -2.86 1.81
C VAL A 73 -0.02 -2.44 3.27
N LEU A 74 -1.24 -2.60 3.75
CA LEU A 74 -1.71 -2.16 5.07
C LEU A 74 -2.18 -3.33 5.93
N THR A 75 -1.64 -4.50 5.66
CA THR A 75 -1.92 -5.77 6.32
C THR A 75 -1.18 -5.90 7.65
N PRO A 76 -1.41 -6.96 8.43
CA PRO A 76 -0.56 -7.28 9.57
C PRO A 76 0.92 -7.45 9.18
N ASN A 77 1.82 -7.14 10.10
CA ASN A 77 3.26 -7.13 9.88
C ASN A 77 3.82 -8.41 9.23
N SER A 78 3.20 -9.55 9.58
CA SER A 78 3.62 -10.87 9.09
C SER A 78 3.50 -11.07 7.59
N THR A 79 2.73 -10.25 6.91
CA THR A 79 2.45 -10.39 5.47
C THR A 79 3.03 -9.26 4.62
N HIS A 80 3.70 -8.29 5.24
CA HIS A 80 4.27 -7.14 4.52
C HIS A 80 5.22 -7.55 3.41
N ALA A 81 6.18 -8.44 3.70
CA ALA A 81 7.16 -8.90 2.71
C ALA A 81 6.50 -9.68 1.57
N GLU A 82 5.67 -10.65 1.89
CA GLU A 82 5.00 -11.48 0.89
C GLU A 82 4.17 -10.65 -0.09
N VAL A 83 3.29 -9.79 0.42
CA VAL A 83 2.40 -8.99 -0.41
C VAL A 83 3.16 -7.94 -1.20
N SER A 84 4.14 -7.27 -0.59
CA SER A 84 4.96 -6.26 -1.28
C SER A 84 5.78 -6.86 -2.42
N ILE A 85 6.40 -8.01 -2.20
CA ILE A 85 7.17 -8.73 -3.22
C ILE A 85 6.25 -9.11 -4.39
N ALA A 86 5.12 -9.75 -4.10
CA ALA A 86 4.17 -10.14 -5.14
C ALA A 86 3.66 -8.93 -5.94
N ALA A 87 3.40 -7.80 -5.30
CA ALA A 87 2.98 -6.58 -5.97
C ALA A 87 4.06 -6.05 -6.92
N MET A 88 5.31 -5.96 -6.48
CA MET A 88 6.40 -5.50 -7.33
C MET A 88 6.69 -6.45 -8.49
N GLU A 89 6.63 -7.76 -8.26
CA GLU A 89 6.78 -8.77 -9.32
C GLU A 89 5.65 -8.73 -10.35
N SER A 90 4.47 -8.28 -9.95
CA SER A 90 3.35 -8.03 -10.87
C SER A 90 3.38 -6.65 -11.54
N GLY A 91 4.48 -5.91 -11.37
CA GLY A 91 4.72 -4.65 -12.07
C GLY A 91 4.17 -3.39 -11.39
N LYS A 92 3.83 -3.45 -10.11
CA LYS A 92 3.26 -2.32 -9.37
C LYS A 92 4.26 -1.71 -8.39
N HIS A 93 4.17 -0.41 -8.19
CA HIS A 93 4.86 0.27 -7.09
C HIS A 93 4.20 -0.10 -5.76
N VAL A 94 4.94 0.00 -4.66
CA VAL A 94 4.46 -0.39 -3.34
C VAL A 94 4.65 0.73 -2.31
N MET A 95 3.59 1.02 -1.59
CA MET A 95 3.61 1.71 -0.31
C MET A 95 3.26 0.70 0.78
N CYS A 96 4.22 0.38 1.63
CA CYS A 96 4.05 -0.60 2.72
C CYS A 96 4.07 0.09 4.08
N GLU A 97 3.16 -0.25 4.97
CA GLU A 97 3.17 0.22 6.35
C GLU A 97 4.41 -0.29 7.11
N LYS A 98 4.79 0.46 8.13
CA LYS A 98 5.84 0.05 9.05
C LYS A 98 5.34 -1.07 10.00
N PRO A 99 6.22 -1.94 10.49
CA PRO A 99 7.61 -2.12 10.09
C PRO A 99 7.73 -2.75 8.71
N MET A 100 8.83 -2.52 8.04
CA MET A 100 9.08 -3.04 6.68
C MET A 100 8.85 -4.54 6.57
N ALA A 101 9.40 -5.30 7.52
CA ALA A 101 9.30 -6.75 7.59
C ALA A 101 9.53 -7.25 9.02
N LYS A 102 9.32 -8.51 9.28
CA LYS A 102 9.60 -9.15 10.58
C LYS A 102 11.09 -9.45 10.79
N THR A 103 11.80 -9.74 9.72
CA THR A 103 13.20 -10.15 9.75
C THR A 103 14.05 -9.36 8.77
N TYR A 104 15.35 -9.31 9.02
CA TYR A 104 16.31 -8.73 8.08
C TYR A 104 16.27 -9.44 6.71
N ALA A 105 16.16 -10.75 6.70
CA ALA A 105 16.11 -11.53 5.46
C ALA A 105 14.90 -11.15 4.60
N GLU A 106 13.73 -10.99 5.20
CA GLU A 106 12.53 -10.51 4.52
C GLU A 106 12.71 -9.09 3.98
N ALA A 107 13.23 -8.18 4.80
CA ALA A 107 13.48 -6.80 4.38
C ALA A 107 14.48 -6.74 3.22
N LYS A 108 15.55 -7.52 3.29
CA LYS A 108 16.53 -7.62 2.20
C LYS A 108 15.89 -8.15 0.92
N ALA A 109 15.06 -9.18 1.01
CA ALA A 109 14.35 -9.72 -0.14
C ALA A 109 13.45 -8.67 -0.80
N MET A 110 12.75 -7.86 -0.02
CA MET A 110 11.93 -6.75 -0.55
C MET A 110 12.78 -5.74 -1.33
N VAL A 111 13.93 -5.35 -0.79
CA VAL A 111 14.85 -4.41 -1.45
C VAL A 111 15.43 -5.01 -2.73
N ASP A 112 15.84 -6.27 -2.69
CA ASP A 112 16.39 -6.98 -3.87
C ASP A 112 15.36 -7.05 -4.99
N VAL A 113 14.09 -7.33 -4.67
CA VAL A 113 13.01 -7.35 -5.65
C VAL A 113 12.70 -5.95 -6.19
N ALA A 114 12.72 -4.92 -5.35
CA ALA A 114 12.54 -3.54 -5.80
C ALA A 114 13.62 -3.15 -6.83
N HIS A 115 14.88 -3.48 -6.57
CA HIS A 115 15.98 -3.24 -7.51
C HIS A 115 15.83 -4.04 -8.81
N ARG A 116 15.50 -5.33 -8.70
CA ARG A 116 15.36 -6.23 -9.85
C ARG A 116 14.20 -5.82 -10.77
N THR A 117 13.08 -5.39 -10.20
CA THR A 117 11.88 -5.01 -10.94
C THR A 117 11.86 -3.54 -11.36
N GLY A 118 12.74 -2.71 -10.81
CA GLY A 118 12.74 -1.26 -11.03
C GLY A 118 11.53 -0.55 -10.41
N LYS A 119 10.84 -1.19 -9.46
CA LYS A 119 9.67 -0.62 -8.80
C LYS A 119 10.05 0.17 -7.55
N VAL A 120 9.28 1.20 -7.27
CA VAL A 120 9.44 1.98 -6.05
C VAL A 120 8.85 1.20 -4.88
N LEU A 121 9.63 1.03 -3.83
CA LEU A 121 9.20 0.51 -2.54
C LEU A 121 9.35 1.62 -1.50
N ASN A 122 8.24 2.10 -0.98
CA ASN A 122 8.21 3.10 0.09
C ASN A 122 7.65 2.46 1.36
N ILE A 123 8.30 2.75 2.49
CA ILE A 123 7.86 2.28 3.81
C ILE A 123 7.32 3.46 4.61
N GLY A 124 6.18 3.27 5.26
CA GLY A 124 5.41 4.29 5.98
C GLY A 124 6.03 4.78 7.29
N TYR A 125 7.28 5.19 7.28
CA TYR A 125 7.92 5.83 8.43
C TYR A 125 7.57 7.32 8.50
N GLN A 126 6.32 7.62 8.79
CA GLN A 126 5.77 8.99 8.75
C GLN A 126 6.51 9.98 9.68
N CYS A 127 7.06 9.53 10.78
CA CYS A 127 7.83 10.39 11.70
C CYS A 127 9.06 11.02 11.03
N ARG A 128 9.59 10.40 9.97
CA ARG A 128 10.70 10.93 9.16
C ARG A 128 10.38 12.30 8.54
N TYR A 129 9.11 12.59 8.28
CA TYR A 129 8.65 13.81 7.62
C TYR A 129 8.17 14.90 8.60
N ARG A 130 8.24 14.64 9.90
CA ARG A 130 7.90 15.61 10.92
C ARG A 130 8.97 16.70 11.00
N ALA A 131 8.57 17.95 11.24
CA ALA A 131 9.47 19.08 11.31
C ALA A 131 10.56 18.92 12.40
N ASP A 132 10.18 18.41 13.57
CA ASP A 132 11.10 18.12 14.68
C ASP A 132 12.14 17.05 14.33
N ALA A 133 11.72 15.97 13.68
CA ALA A 133 12.62 14.90 13.22
C ALA A 133 13.60 15.41 12.13
N GLN A 134 13.11 16.24 11.22
CA GLN A 134 13.92 16.87 10.18
C GLN A 134 14.95 17.83 10.79
N TYR A 135 14.54 18.63 11.76
CA TYR A 135 15.45 19.53 12.50
C TYR A 135 16.57 18.77 13.21
N LEU A 136 16.20 17.71 13.94
CA LEU A 136 17.20 16.89 14.66
C LEU A 136 18.21 16.20 13.71
N LYS A 137 17.78 15.83 12.52
CA LYS A 137 18.67 15.26 11.51
C LYS A 137 19.72 16.25 11.01
N GLN A 138 19.39 17.53 10.98
CA GLN A 138 20.31 18.60 10.53
C GLN A 138 21.26 19.09 11.64
N ALA A 139 20.87 18.87 12.87
CA ALA A 139 21.70 19.21 14.04
C ALA A 139 22.80 18.18 14.26
#